data_ae0a9adb2bd65e402908f68fe7a6fdfc
#
_entry.id   ae0a9adb2bd65e402908f68fe7a6fdfc
#
_cell.length_a   1.000
_cell.length_b   1.000
_cell.length_c   1.000
_cell.angle_alpha   90.00
_cell.angle_beta   90.00
_cell.angle_gamma   90.00
#
_symmetry.space_group_name_H-M   'P 1'
#
loop_
_entity.id
_entity.type
_entity.pdbx_description
1 polymer ?
#
loop_
_entity_poly.entity_id
_entity_poly.type
_entity_poly.pdbx_seq_one_letter_code
_entity_poly.pdbx_strand_id
1 'polypeptide(L)'
;MPELEEFQLIQLRAILRASAHGKVRLMWPFITSLEDIRLAKRMVRAARRDLDLAKRKYDADLPIGMMVEVPAAALSLDKYVRDVSFFSVGTNDLTQYVCAADRNHADVAPWYKGHNPGMLALLKIIVDTAKAHNSDLTICGEMAGDPFYTMFLLGLGCTKLSMPAPQVPLVKKIIRSVNLSGARNLTSRALQYTSTSQIRELFATTVQQILGRDLGSWTKTAGE
;
A
#
# COMPACT_ATOMS: atom_id res chain seq x y z
N MET A 1 15.50 -3.05 -22.32
CA MET A 1 16.90 -3.54 -22.35
C MET A 1 16.85 -5.04 -22.19
N PRO A 2 17.43 -5.83 -23.11
CA PRO A 2 17.34 -7.32 -23.11
C PRO A 2 17.83 -7.96 -21.82
N GLU A 3 18.91 -7.46 -21.26
CA GLU A 3 19.50 -7.98 -20.01
C GLU A 3 18.55 -7.83 -18.79
N LEU A 4 17.80 -6.75 -18.72
CA LEU A 4 16.80 -6.54 -17.65
C LEU A 4 15.62 -7.49 -17.82
N GLU A 5 15.20 -7.76 -19.05
CA GLU A 5 14.14 -8.71 -19.37
C GLU A 5 14.53 -10.14 -18.98
N GLU A 6 15.75 -10.57 -19.30
CA GLU A 6 16.28 -11.88 -18.91
C GLU A 6 16.31 -12.03 -17.38
N PHE A 7 16.80 -11.01 -16.66
CA PHE A 7 16.82 -11.02 -15.20
C PHE A 7 15.41 -11.18 -14.61
N GLN A 8 14.43 -10.44 -15.13
CA GLN A 8 13.05 -10.54 -14.69
C GLN A 8 12.44 -11.92 -14.99
N LEU A 9 12.77 -12.53 -16.14
CA LEU A 9 12.32 -13.90 -16.47
C LEU A 9 12.91 -14.95 -15.52
N ILE A 10 14.18 -14.82 -15.12
CA ILE A 10 14.81 -15.68 -14.12
C ILE A 10 14.03 -15.60 -12.79
N GLN A 11 13.74 -14.39 -12.34
CA GLN A 11 13.00 -14.15 -11.10
C GLN A 11 11.58 -14.71 -11.18
N LEU A 12 10.88 -14.49 -12.30
CA LEU A 12 9.51 -15.00 -12.50
C LEU A 12 9.48 -16.54 -12.52
N ARG A 13 10.44 -17.20 -13.18
CA ARG A 13 10.56 -18.67 -13.16
C ARG A 13 10.77 -19.17 -11.74
N ALA A 14 11.58 -18.49 -10.93
CA ALA A 14 11.81 -18.86 -9.52
C ALA A 14 10.52 -18.72 -8.68
N ILE A 15 9.79 -17.62 -8.81
CA ILE A 15 8.52 -17.37 -8.11
C ILE A 15 7.47 -18.41 -8.52
N LEU A 16 7.30 -18.66 -9.81
CA LEU A 16 6.38 -19.67 -10.32
C LEU A 16 6.73 -21.06 -9.80
N ARG A 17 8.00 -21.46 -9.78
CA ARG A 17 8.42 -22.73 -9.20
C ARG A 17 8.11 -22.81 -7.71
N ALA A 18 8.33 -21.74 -6.95
CA ALA A 18 7.97 -21.69 -5.54
C ALA A 18 6.47 -21.91 -5.29
N SER A 19 5.61 -21.44 -6.21
CA SER A 19 4.16 -21.62 -6.09
C SER A 19 3.68 -23.07 -6.15
N ALA A 20 4.50 -24.00 -6.66
CA ALA A 20 4.21 -25.45 -6.61
C ALA A 20 4.28 -26.01 -5.18
N HIS A 21 4.89 -25.29 -4.23
CA HIS A 21 5.16 -25.76 -2.87
C HIS A 21 4.32 -25.05 -1.80
N GLY A 22 3.58 -24.01 -2.17
CA GLY A 22 2.75 -23.26 -1.22
C GLY A 22 2.01 -22.11 -1.87
N LYS A 23 1.21 -21.40 -1.06
CA LYS A 23 0.43 -20.25 -1.53
C LYS A 23 1.34 -19.07 -1.78
N VAL A 24 1.46 -18.65 -3.03
CA VAL A 24 2.23 -17.50 -3.50
C VAL A 24 1.31 -16.53 -4.22
N ARG A 25 1.58 -15.25 -4.10
CA ARG A 25 0.94 -14.16 -4.88
C ARG A 25 2.04 -13.32 -5.50
N LEU A 26 1.91 -12.98 -6.77
CA LEU A 26 2.86 -12.14 -7.49
C LEU A 26 2.30 -10.72 -7.59
N MET A 27 3.11 -9.72 -7.29
CA MET A 27 2.71 -8.31 -7.38
C MET A 27 3.73 -7.51 -8.20
N TRP A 28 3.22 -6.70 -9.14
CA TRP A 28 4.03 -5.83 -9.96
C TRP A 28 4.09 -4.41 -9.38
N PRO A 29 5.28 -3.87 -9.18
CA PRO A 29 5.47 -2.49 -8.72
C PRO A 29 5.39 -1.50 -9.90
N PHE A 30 5.32 -0.21 -9.59
CA PHE A 30 5.45 0.92 -10.50
C PHE A 30 4.55 0.86 -11.74
N ILE A 31 3.32 0.36 -11.59
CA ILE A 31 2.34 0.37 -12.68
C ILE A 31 1.82 1.81 -12.88
N THR A 32 1.88 2.27 -14.11
CA THR A 32 1.38 3.60 -14.52
C THR A 32 0.19 3.51 -15.46
N SER A 33 0.09 2.41 -16.21
CA SER A 33 -0.89 2.23 -17.28
C SER A 33 -1.32 0.77 -17.47
N LEU A 34 -2.34 0.55 -18.29
CA LEU A 34 -2.77 -0.81 -18.65
C LEU A 34 -1.71 -1.54 -19.49
N GLU A 35 -0.91 -0.80 -20.24
CA GLU A 35 0.20 -1.34 -21.05
C GLU A 35 1.23 -2.03 -20.17
N ASP A 36 1.53 -1.47 -19.00
CA ASP A 36 2.45 -2.07 -18.01
C ASP A 36 1.90 -3.41 -17.50
N ILE A 37 0.61 -3.46 -17.17
CA ILE A 37 -0.05 -4.71 -16.74
C ILE A 37 -0.01 -5.75 -17.86
N ARG A 38 -0.25 -5.34 -19.11
CA ARG A 38 -0.20 -6.23 -20.26
C ARG A 38 1.21 -6.76 -20.50
N LEU A 39 2.23 -5.90 -20.33
CA LEU A 39 3.63 -6.31 -20.40
C LEU A 39 3.94 -7.34 -19.31
N ALA A 40 3.60 -7.04 -18.07
CA ALA A 40 3.76 -7.92 -16.93
C ALA A 40 3.13 -9.31 -17.18
N LYS A 41 1.88 -9.34 -17.67
CA LYS A 41 1.20 -10.59 -18.04
C LYS A 41 1.90 -11.34 -19.18
N ARG A 42 2.48 -10.64 -20.15
CA ARG A 42 3.27 -11.29 -21.24
C ARG A 42 4.52 -11.97 -20.67
N MET A 43 5.21 -11.31 -19.75
CA MET A 43 6.42 -11.86 -19.12
C MET A 43 6.10 -13.11 -18.28
N VAL A 44 5.01 -13.09 -17.52
CA VAL A 44 4.56 -14.29 -16.78
C VAL A 44 4.24 -15.44 -17.74
N ARG A 45 3.56 -15.17 -18.85
CA ARG A 45 3.30 -16.19 -19.86
C ARG A 45 4.58 -16.76 -20.48
N ALA A 46 5.59 -15.91 -20.72
CA ALA A 46 6.89 -16.37 -21.21
C ALA A 46 7.56 -17.30 -20.19
N ALA A 47 7.64 -16.89 -18.93
CA ALA A 47 8.20 -17.70 -17.86
C ALA A 47 7.46 -19.04 -17.65
N ARG A 48 6.13 -19.05 -17.79
CA ARG A 48 5.33 -20.30 -17.76
C ARG A 48 5.70 -21.24 -18.91
N ARG A 49 5.81 -20.73 -20.15
CA ARG A 49 6.24 -21.55 -21.30
C ARG A 49 7.61 -22.18 -21.07
N ASP A 50 8.57 -21.42 -20.52
CA ASP A 50 9.90 -21.97 -20.22
C ASP A 50 9.81 -23.12 -19.21
N LEU A 51 8.97 -22.98 -18.19
CA LEU A 51 8.75 -24.02 -17.18
C LEU A 51 8.04 -25.25 -17.74
N ASP A 52 7.07 -25.06 -18.63
CA ASP A 52 6.37 -26.16 -19.33
C ASP A 52 7.35 -26.97 -20.19
N LEU A 53 8.20 -26.28 -20.97
CA LEU A 53 9.27 -26.93 -21.76
C LEU A 53 10.27 -27.69 -20.88
N ALA A 54 10.60 -27.13 -19.72
CA ALA A 54 11.48 -27.76 -18.75
C ALA A 54 10.77 -28.80 -17.84
N LYS A 55 9.47 -29.07 -18.08
CA LYS A 55 8.63 -29.98 -17.28
C LYS A 55 8.67 -29.69 -15.78
N ARG A 56 8.69 -28.39 -15.40
CA ARG A 56 8.69 -27.92 -14.02
C ARG A 56 7.27 -27.55 -13.57
N LYS A 57 6.89 -27.99 -12.39
CA LYS A 57 5.57 -27.68 -11.79
C LYS A 57 5.51 -26.24 -11.29
N TYR A 58 4.34 -25.61 -11.40
CA TYR A 58 3.96 -24.33 -10.82
C TYR A 58 2.46 -24.28 -10.64
N ASP A 59 1.96 -23.29 -9.87
CA ASP A 59 0.53 -23.00 -9.76
C ASP A 59 0.07 -22.20 -10.99
N ALA A 60 -0.78 -22.81 -11.81
CA ALA A 60 -1.34 -22.18 -13.00
C ALA A 60 -2.27 -21.01 -12.66
N ASP A 61 -2.91 -21.03 -11.48
CA ASP A 61 -3.87 -20.05 -10.99
C ASP A 61 -3.24 -19.02 -10.04
N LEU A 62 -1.89 -18.93 -10.01
CA LEU A 62 -1.16 -17.96 -9.20
C LEU A 62 -1.78 -16.56 -9.32
N PRO A 63 -2.28 -15.96 -8.23
CA PRO A 63 -2.85 -14.62 -8.26
C PRO A 63 -1.81 -13.57 -8.59
N ILE A 64 -2.15 -12.71 -9.56
CA ILE A 64 -1.30 -11.60 -10.00
C ILE A 64 -1.98 -10.29 -9.62
N GLY A 65 -1.28 -9.46 -8.87
CA GLY A 65 -1.71 -8.14 -8.44
C GLY A 65 -0.80 -7.02 -8.89
N MET A 66 -1.16 -5.81 -8.53
CA MET A 66 -0.31 -4.63 -8.76
C MET A 66 -0.16 -3.79 -7.48
N MET A 67 0.97 -3.11 -7.39
CA MET A 67 1.16 -2.06 -6.40
C MET A 67 0.57 -0.75 -6.92
N VAL A 68 -0.19 -0.08 -6.06
CA VAL A 68 -0.77 1.24 -6.31
C VAL A 68 0.10 2.24 -5.57
N GLU A 69 1.08 2.77 -6.26
CA GLU A 69 2.09 3.66 -5.68
C GLU A 69 2.43 4.84 -6.59
N VAL A 70 1.84 4.87 -7.79
CA VAL A 70 1.94 5.99 -8.73
C VAL A 70 0.58 6.67 -8.82
N PRO A 71 0.49 8.02 -8.69
CA PRO A 71 -0.78 8.75 -8.73
C PRO A 71 -1.61 8.47 -9.99
N ALA A 72 -0.98 8.30 -11.14
CA ALA A 72 -1.66 7.94 -12.39
C ALA A 72 -2.45 6.63 -12.26
N ALA A 73 -1.86 5.59 -11.67
CA ALA A 73 -2.53 4.32 -11.42
C ALA A 73 -3.62 4.45 -10.33
N ALA A 74 -3.37 5.22 -9.29
CA ALA A 74 -4.31 5.46 -8.21
C ALA A 74 -5.62 6.12 -8.69
N LEU A 75 -5.49 7.13 -9.55
CA LEU A 75 -6.62 7.87 -10.14
C LEU A 75 -7.39 7.06 -11.20
N SER A 76 -6.78 6.02 -11.76
CA SER A 76 -7.35 5.18 -12.82
C SER A 76 -7.63 3.75 -12.33
N LEU A 77 -7.72 3.53 -11.02
CA LEU A 77 -7.79 2.19 -10.43
C LEU A 77 -8.96 1.36 -10.96
N ASP A 78 -10.09 1.99 -11.24
CA ASP A 78 -11.28 1.37 -11.83
C ASP A 78 -11.01 0.69 -13.18
N LYS A 79 -10.02 1.17 -13.94
CA LYS A 79 -9.63 0.60 -15.25
C LYS A 79 -8.88 -0.73 -15.13
N TYR A 80 -8.32 -1.02 -13.94
CA TYR A 80 -7.45 -2.17 -13.74
C TYR A 80 -8.11 -3.32 -12.98
N VAL A 81 -9.31 -3.11 -12.40
CA VAL A 81 -9.99 -4.09 -11.54
C VAL A 81 -10.27 -5.44 -12.20
N ARG A 82 -10.36 -5.49 -13.52
CA ARG A 82 -10.57 -6.73 -14.28
C ARG A 82 -9.26 -7.41 -14.71
N ASP A 83 -8.16 -6.72 -14.57
CA ASP A 83 -6.87 -7.16 -15.08
C ASP A 83 -5.96 -7.77 -14.02
N VAL A 84 -6.23 -7.49 -12.75
CA VAL A 84 -5.44 -7.99 -11.62
C VAL A 84 -6.33 -8.60 -10.54
N SER A 85 -5.77 -9.52 -9.76
CA SER A 85 -6.50 -10.25 -8.71
C SER A 85 -6.55 -9.49 -7.39
N PHE A 86 -5.63 -8.54 -7.16
CA PHE A 86 -5.54 -7.76 -5.93
C PHE A 86 -4.70 -6.51 -6.11
N PHE A 87 -4.87 -5.59 -5.16
CA PHE A 87 -4.10 -4.35 -5.07
C PHE A 87 -3.35 -4.27 -3.73
N SER A 88 -2.18 -3.65 -3.75
CA SER A 88 -1.46 -3.24 -2.55
C SER A 88 -1.07 -1.77 -2.68
N VAL A 89 -1.42 -0.94 -1.72
CA VAL A 89 -1.08 0.50 -1.77
C VAL A 89 0.30 0.71 -1.16
N GLY A 90 1.27 1.06 -1.99
CA GLY A 90 2.63 1.43 -1.59
C GLY A 90 2.68 2.87 -1.11
N THR A 91 2.36 3.10 0.18
CA THR A 91 2.16 4.45 0.70
C THR A 91 3.42 5.31 0.69
N ASN A 92 4.61 4.70 0.72
CA ASN A 92 5.87 5.44 0.70
C ASN A 92 6.07 6.16 -0.64
N ASP A 93 6.05 5.40 -1.74
CA ASP A 93 6.26 5.95 -3.08
C ASP A 93 5.07 6.81 -3.51
N LEU A 94 3.85 6.39 -3.16
CA LEU A 94 2.66 7.20 -3.42
C LEU A 94 2.76 8.58 -2.75
N THR A 95 3.19 8.65 -1.48
CA THR A 95 3.41 9.93 -0.80
C THR A 95 4.49 10.76 -1.48
N GLN A 96 5.59 10.14 -1.87
CA GLN A 96 6.69 10.79 -2.58
C GLN A 96 6.20 11.48 -3.86
N TYR A 97 5.45 10.77 -4.69
CA TYR A 97 4.95 11.32 -5.95
C TYR A 97 3.80 12.32 -5.78
N VAL A 98 2.92 12.13 -4.81
CA VAL A 98 1.85 13.08 -4.49
C VAL A 98 2.40 14.40 -3.95
N CYS A 99 3.42 14.32 -3.10
CA CYS A 99 4.06 15.51 -2.51
C CYS A 99 5.18 16.09 -3.38
N ALA A 100 5.57 15.41 -4.47
CA ALA A 100 6.73 15.76 -5.31
C ALA A 100 8.02 15.96 -4.47
N ALA A 101 8.21 15.12 -3.44
CA ALA A 101 9.30 15.25 -2.48
C ALA A 101 9.98 13.89 -2.28
N ASP A 102 11.27 13.81 -2.62
CA ASP A 102 12.08 12.61 -2.36
C ASP A 102 12.35 12.48 -0.86
N ARG A 103 11.90 11.37 -0.29
CA ARG A 103 12.09 11.05 1.14
C ARG A 103 13.57 10.91 1.55
N ASN A 104 14.46 10.62 0.60
CA ASN A 104 15.89 10.41 0.85
C ASN A 104 16.72 11.67 0.63
N HIS A 105 16.13 12.75 0.09
CA HIS A 105 16.86 14.00 -0.17
C HIS A 105 16.57 15.00 0.96
N ALA A 106 17.57 15.34 1.75
CA ALA A 106 17.45 16.12 2.98
C ALA A 106 16.71 17.47 2.79
N ASP A 107 16.95 18.16 1.68
CA ASP A 107 16.36 19.49 1.44
C ASP A 107 14.87 19.46 1.17
N VAL A 108 14.34 18.35 0.60
CA VAL A 108 12.92 18.23 0.24
C VAL A 108 12.14 17.25 1.12
N ALA A 109 12.81 16.42 1.91
CA ALA A 109 12.17 15.49 2.86
C ALA A 109 11.16 16.18 3.81
N PRO A 110 11.32 17.45 4.24
CA PRO A 110 10.32 18.13 5.05
C PRO A 110 8.93 18.26 4.39
N TRP A 111 8.84 18.19 3.06
CA TRP A 111 7.56 18.19 2.33
C TRP A 111 6.97 16.80 2.14
N TYR A 112 7.75 15.74 2.34
CA TYR A 112 7.27 14.35 2.33
C TYR A 112 6.41 14.09 3.58
N LYS A 113 5.09 14.22 3.44
CA LYS A 113 4.16 14.06 4.58
C LYS A 113 2.97 13.18 4.18
N GLY A 114 2.92 11.96 4.75
CA GLY A 114 1.82 11.02 4.52
C GLY A 114 0.45 11.54 4.97
N HIS A 115 0.41 12.52 5.87
CA HIS A 115 -0.80 13.21 6.31
C HIS A 115 -1.08 14.52 5.52
N ASN A 116 -0.50 14.67 4.32
CA ASN A 116 -0.88 15.73 3.40
C ASN A 116 -2.35 15.56 2.99
N PRO A 117 -3.18 16.65 2.95
CA PRO A 117 -4.59 16.55 2.56
C PRO A 117 -4.81 15.85 1.21
N GLY A 118 -3.95 16.13 0.21
CA GLY A 118 -4.01 15.49 -1.10
C GLY A 118 -3.74 13.97 -1.03
N MET A 119 -2.79 13.56 -0.18
CA MET A 119 -2.51 12.13 0.03
C MET A 119 -3.68 11.41 0.71
N LEU A 120 -4.30 12.02 1.73
CA LEU A 120 -5.47 11.45 2.38
C LEU A 120 -6.68 11.34 1.44
N ALA A 121 -6.90 12.35 0.61
CA ALA A 121 -7.95 12.35 -0.40
C ALA A 121 -7.72 11.25 -1.45
N LEU A 122 -6.48 11.08 -1.91
CA LEU A 122 -6.14 10.03 -2.86
C LEU A 122 -6.31 8.63 -2.27
N LEU A 123 -5.93 8.42 -1.01
CA LEU A 123 -6.19 7.16 -0.31
C LEU A 123 -7.68 6.86 -0.22
N LYS A 124 -8.50 7.88 0.03
CA LYS A 124 -9.97 7.71 0.03
C LYS A 124 -10.48 7.26 -1.34
N ILE A 125 -10.02 7.88 -2.42
CA ILE A 125 -10.39 7.50 -3.80
C ILE A 125 -10.02 6.03 -4.06
N ILE A 126 -8.80 5.62 -3.73
CA ILE A 126 -8.33 4.24 -3.91
C ILE A 126 -9.23 3.24 -3.15
N VAL A 127 -9.48 3.52 -1.87
CA VAL A 127 -10.26 2.61 -1.01
C VAL A 127 -11.70 2.52 -1.46
N ASP A 128 -12.33 3.66 -1.81
CA ASP A 128 -13.71 3.68 -2.29
C ASP A 128 -13.85 2.94 -3.63
N THR A 129 -12.90 3.13 -4.55
CA THR A 129 -12.87 2.42 -5.83
C THR A 129 -12.73 0.91 -5.61
N ALA A 130 -11.79 0.48 -4.76
CA ALA A 130 -11.60 -0.93 -4.46
C ALA A 130 -12.87 -1.56 -3.85
N LYS A 131 -13.54 -0.86 -2.94
CA LYS A 131 -14.82 -1.30 -2.34
C LYS A 131 -15.94 -1.41 -3.38
N ALA A 132 -16.10 -0.41 -4.23
CA ALA A 132 -17.14 -0.40 -5.26
C ALA A 132 -17.03 -1.60 -6.22
N HIS A 133 -15.82 -2.10 -6.41
CA HIS A 133 -15.53 -3.25 -7.27
C HIS A 133 -15.27 -4.57 -6.52
N ASN A 134 -15.48 -4.62 -5.20
CA ASN A 134 -15.17 -5.77 -4.35
C ASN A 134 -13.73 -6.30 -4.53
N SER A 135 -12.79 -5.40 -4.79
CA SER A 135 -11.41 -5.76 -5.03
C SER A 135 -10.66 -6.01 -3.72
N ASP A 136 -9.77 -7.01 -3.72
CA ASP A 136 -8.87 -7.28 -2.60
C ASP A 136 -7.82 -6.17 -2.50
N LEU A 137 -7.87 -5.36 -1.43
CA LEU A 137 -6.97 -4.23 -1.20
C LEU A 137 -6.22 -4.41 0.12
N THR A 138 -4.91 -4.23 0.06
CA THR A 138 -4.02 -4.16 1.22
C THR A 138 -3.33 -2.79 1.26
N ILE A 139 -3.15 -2.21 2.41
CA ILE A 139 -2.27 -1.04 2.60
C ILE A 139 -0.91 -1.56 3.06
N CYS A 140 0.16 -1.13 2.41
CA CYS A 140 1.54 -1.41 2.80
C CYS A 140 2.37 -0.11 2.88
N GLY A 141 3.67 -0.24 3.10
CA GLY A 141 4.54 0.88 3.41
C GLY A 141 4.49 1.27 4.89
N GLU A 142 5.21 2.31 5.25
CA GLU A 142 5.37 2.74 6.63
C GLU A 142 4.04 3.14 7.30
N MET A 143 3.15 3.77 6.54
CA MET A 143 1.83 4.19 7.03
C MET A 143 1.00 3.04 7.60
N ALA A 144 1.11 1.84 7.02
CA ALA A 144 0.34 0.67 7.45
C ALA A 144 0.74 0.19 8.87
N GLY A 145 2.01 0.38 9.24
CA GLY A 145 2.55 -0.01 10.55
C GLY A 145 2.67 1.13 11.54
N ASP A 146 2.37 2.35 11.13
CA ASP A 146 2.44 3.52 12.00
C ASP A 146 1.14 3.71 12.76
N PRO A 147 1.16 3.65 14.11
CA PRO A 147 0.04 3.94 14.98
C PRO A 147 -0.67 5.26 14.67
N PHE A 148 0.07 6.24 14.22
CA PHE A 148 -0.41 7.57 13.88
C PHE A 148 -1.52 7.54 12.82
N TYR A 149 -1.44 6.62 11.84
CA TYR A 149 -2.41 6.49 10.77
C TYR A 149 -3.46 5.41 11.00
N THR A 150 -3.29 4.56 12.02
CA THR A 150 -4.13 3.36 12.19
C THR A 150 -5.62 3.68 12.22
N MET A 151 -6.05 4.67 13.03
CA MET A 151 -7.47 5.04 13.09
C MET A 151 -8.01 5.60 11.78
N PHE A 152 -7.21 6.40 11.07
CA PHE A 152 -7.60 6.93 9.77
C PHE A 152 -7.82 5.80 8.75
N LEU A 153 -6.89 4.85 8.66
CA LEU A 153 -7.00 3.70 7.76
C LEU A 153 -8.22 2.83 8.08
N LEU A 154 -8.49 2.58 9.37
CA LEU A 154 -9.70 1.87 9.80
C LEU A 154 -10.97 2.62 9.40
N GLY A 155 -11.00 3.94 9.59
CA GLY A 155 -12.15 4.78 9.26
C GLY A 155 -12.41 4.88 7.76
N LEU A 156 -11.37 4.83 6.92
CA LEU A 156 -11.51 4.62 5.47
C LEU A 156 -12.12 3.26 5.16
N GLY A 157 -11.99 2.29 6.09
CA GLY A 157 -12.47 0.91 5.94
C GLY A 157 -11.42 -0.03 5.37
N CYS A 158 -10.15 0.27 5.55
CA CYS A 158 -9.07 -0.66 5.28
C CYS A 158 -9.12 -1.82 6.29
N THR A 159 -9.08 -3.06 5.81
CA THR A 159 -9.15 -4.28 6.64
C THR A 159 -7.87 -5.11 6.60
N LYS A 160 -6.96 -4.78 5.70
CA LYS A 160 -5.68 -5.48 5.52
C LYS A 160 -4.53 -4.47 5.56
N LEU A 161 -3.67 -4.62 6.55
CA LEU A 161 -2.48 -3.79 6.76
C LEU A 161 -1.24 -4.70 6.74
N SER A 162 -0.28 -4.40 5.89
CA SER A 162 1.00 -5.12 5.79
C SER A 162 2.09 -4.27 6.40
N MET A 163 2.77 -4.80 7.41
CA MET A 163 3.78 -4.09 8.19
C MET A 163 4.88 -5.01 8.70
N PRO A 164 6.06 -4.50 9.08
CA PRO A 164 7.08 -5.27 9.81
C PRO A 164 6.53 -5.86 11.11
N ALA A 165 6.95 -7.08 11.42
CA ALA A 165 6.46 -7.83 12.60
C ALA A 165 6.55 -7.06 13.94
N PRO A 166 7.60 -6.25 14.22
CA PRO A 166 7.68 -5.48 15.45
C PRO A 166 6.58 -4.43 15.64
N GLN A 167 5.95 -3.95 14.55
CA GLN A 167 4.89 -2.95 14.61
C GLN A 167 3.51 -3.56 14.90
N VAL A 168 3.32 -4.84 14.60
CA VAL A 168 2.03 -5.54 14.73
C VAL A 168 1.41 -5.43 16.13
N PRO A 169 2.15 -5.63 17.25
CA PRO A 169 1.55 -5.56 18.58
C PRO A 169 0.95 -4.18 18.89
N LEU A 170 1.62 -3.10 18.50
CA LEU A 170 1.18 -1.73 18.78
C LEU A 170 -0.05 -1.36 17.93
N VAL A 171 -0.03 -1.66 16.63
CA VAL A 171 -1.18 -1.46 15.76
C VAL A 171 -2.38 -2.28 16.24
N LYS A 172 -2.19 -3.54 16.65
CA LYS A 172 -3.25 -4.36 17.25
C LYS A 172 -3.79 -3.75 18.53
N LYS A 173 -2.95 -3.16 19.39
CA LYS A 173 -3.41 -2.47 20.61
C LYS A 173 -4.38 -1.34 20.25
N ILE A 174 -4.05 -0.51 19.26
CA ILE A 174 -4.94 0.57 18.80
C ILE A 174 -6.24 0.01 18.25
N ILE A 175 -6.18 -0.95 17.33
CA ILE A 175 -7.37 -1.56 16.72
C ILE A 175 -8.33 -2.09 17.78
N ARG A 176 -7.82 -2.69 18.85
CA ARG A 176 -8.63 -3.24 19.94
C ARG A 176 -9.16 -2.19 20.93
N SER A 177 -8.58 -1.01 20.94
CA SER A 177 -8.93 0.09 21.86
C SER A 177 -9.91 1.09 21.24
N VAL A 178 -10.27 0.95 19.97
CA VAL A 178 -11.14 1.87 19.26
C VAL A 178 -12.38 1.17 18.73
N ASN A 179 -13.41 1.97 18.45
CA ASN A 179 -14.57 1.49 17.69
C ASN A 179 -14.61 2.10 16.29
N LEU A 180 -15.29 1.43 15.39
CA LEU A 180 -15.35 1.84 13.99
C LEU A 180 -16.05 3.19 13.78
N SER A 181 -17.02 3.53 14.61
CA SER A 181 -17.72 4.81 14.58
C SER A 181 -16.76 5.98 14.86
N GLY A 182 -15.93 5.86 15.91
CA GLY A 182 -14.89 6.84 16.23
C GLY A 182 -13.84 6.97 15.11
N ALA A 183 -13.42 5.85 14.53
CA ALA A 183 -12.49 5.85 13.41
C ALA A 183 -13.07 6.57 12.18
N ARG A 184 -14.33 6.32 11.84
CA ARG A 184 -15.03 7.01 10.74
C ARG A 184 -15.17 8.50 10.99
N ASN A 185 -15.49 8.91 12.23
CA ASN A 185 -15.59 10.33 12.61
C ASN A 185 -14.24 11.03 12.44
N LEU A 186 -13.15 10.45 12.96
CA LEU A 186 -11.80 10.97 12.79
C LEU A 186 -11.45 11.14 11.31
N THR A 187 -11.71 10.11 10.51
CA THR A 187 -11.43 10.12 9.07
C THR A 187 -12.21 11.21 8.34
N SER A 188 -13.51 11.37 8.66
CA SER A 188 -14.35 12.43 8.07
C SER A 188 -13.82 13.82 8.40
N ARG A 189 -13.39 14.05 9.64
CA ARG A 189 -12.78 15.31 10.07
C ARG A 189 -11.43 15.56 9.36
N ALA A 190 -10.56 14.56 9.31
CA ALA A 190 -9.26 14.66 8.66
C ALA A 190 -9.38 15.03 7.17
N LEU A 191 -10.38 14.48 6.47
CA LEU A 191 -10.63 14.77 5.07
C LEU A 191 -11.21 16.16 4.80
N GLN A 192 -11.72 16.85 5.83
CA GLN A 192 -12.20 18.24 5.73
C GLN A 192 -11.11 19.27 5.97
N TYR A 193 -10.01 18.88 6.61
CA TYR A 193 -8.91 19.79 6.89
C TYR A 193 -8.07 20.08 5.66
N THR A 194 -7.68 21.33 5.52
CA THR A 194 -6.81 21.83 4.43
C THR A 194 -5.37 22.01 4.87
N SER A 195 -5.12 21.95 6.18
CA SER A 195 -3.79 22.13 6.77
C SER A 195 -3.21 20.81 7.26
N THR A 196 -2.00 20.52 6.83
CA THR A 196 -1.21 19.37 7.31
C THR A 196 -1.01 19.42 8.83
N SER A 197 -0.82 20.60 9.41
CA SER A 197 -0.65 20.76 10.87
C SER A 197 -1.92 20.39 11.64
N GLN A 198 -3.09 20.77 11.17
CA GLN A 198 -4.36 20.38 11.79
C GLN A 198 -4.60 18.86 11.75
N ILE A 199 -4.27 18.21 10.63
CA ILE A 199 -4.38 16.76 10.49
C ILE A 199 -3.38 16.07 11.44
N ARG A 200 -2.15 16.57 11.51
CA ARG A 200 -1.12 16.06 12.43
C ARG A 200 -1.58 16.14 13.87
N GLU A 201 -2.09 17.29 14.30
CA GLU A 201 -2.58 17.48 15.65
C GLU A 201 -3.76 16.54 15.98
N LEU A 202 -4.72 16.40 15.06
CA LEU A 202 -5.84 15.48 15.21
C LEU A 202 -5.36 14.04 15.43
N PHE A 203 -4.43 13.57 14.60
CA PHE A 203 -3.93 12.20 14.70
C PHE A 203 -3.08 11.99 15.95
N ALA A 204 -2.16 12.91 16.25
CA ALA A 204 -1.29 12.83 17.43
C ALA A 204 -2.09 12.81 18.74
N THR A 205 -3.04 13.74 18.89
CA THR A 205 -3.91 13.80 20.05
C THR A 205 -4.72 12.51 20.23
N THR A 206 -5.24 11.97 19.14
CA THR A 206 -6.03 10.74 19.17
C THR A 206 -5.19 9.54 19.60
N VAL A 207 -4.00 9.37 19.05
CA VAL A 207 -3.08 8.28 19.44
C VAL A 207 -2.67 8.42 20.90
N GLN A 208 -2.37 9.64 21.35
CA GLN A 208 -2.03 9.92 22.74
C GLN A 208 -3.17 9.57 23.70
N GLN A 209 -4.41 9.86 23.35
CA GLN A 209 -5.59 9.48 24.15
C GLN A 209 -5.76 7.96 24.25
N ILE A 210 -5.48 7.22 23.17
CA ILE A 210 -5.63 5.76 23.12
C ILE A 210 -4.52 5.04 23.87
N LEU A 211 -3.27 5.47 23.68
CA LEU A 211 -2.09 4.77 24.22
C LEU A 211 -1.66 5.29 25.59
N GLY A 212 -2.17 6.46 26.03
CA GLY A 212 -1.79 7.07 27.32
C GLY A 212 -0.37 7.63 27.29
N ARG A 213 0.17 7.93 28.51
CA ARG A 213 1.50 8.54 28.68
C ARG A 213 2.67 7.58 28.42
N ASP A 214 2.44 6.31 28.14
CA ASP A 214 3.47 5.29 27.87
C ASP A 214 4.22 5.51 26.54
N LEU A 215 3.93 6.58 25.85
CA LEU A 215 4.49 6.94 24.54
C LEU A 215 5.83 7.69 24.58
N GLY A 216 6.53 7.74 25.71
CA GLY A 216 7.70 8.61 25.91
C GLY A 216 8.83 8.53 24.88
N SER A 217 8.88 7.52 24.03
CA SER A 217 9.88 7.36 22.96
C SER A 217 9.30 7.48 21.54
N TRP A 218 7.99 7.36 21.40
CA TRP A 218 7.37 7.19 20.07
C TRP A 218 6.99 8.52 19.39
N THR A 219 6.70 9.57 20.18
CA THR A 219 6.35 10.90 19.64
C THR A 219 7.52 11.62 18.96
N LYS A 220 8.75 11.12 19.08
CA LYS A 220 9.94 11.71 18.45
C LYS A 220 10.15 11.30 16.99
N THR A 221 9.55 10.18 16.55
CA THR A 221 9.74 9.64 15.19
C THR A 221 8.57 9.89 14.24
N ALA A 222 7.39 10.23 14.75
CA ALA A 222 6.16 10.40 13.97
C ALA A 222 5.92 11.84 13.50
N GLY A 223 6.93 12.65 13.34
CA GLY A 223 6.71 14.05 13.00
C GLY A 223 7.89 14.88 12.53
N GLU A 224 9.05 14.26 12.33
CA GLU A 224 10.14 14.92 11.63
C GLU A 224 10.12 14.65 10.14
#